data_c3218967596747fea6cc8b4d827b2123
#
_entry.id   c3218967596747fea6cc8b4d827b2123
#
_cell.length_a   1.000
_cell.length_b   1.000
_cell.length_c   1.000
_cell.angle_alpha   90.00
_cell.angle_beta   90.00
_cell.angle_gamma   90.00
#
_symmetry.space_group_name_H-M   'P 1'
#
loop_
_entity.id
_entity.type
_entity.pdbx_description
1 polymer ?
#
loop_
_entity_poly.entity_id
_entity_poly.type
_entity_poly.pdbx_seq_one_letter_code
_entity_poly.pdbx_strand_id
1 'polypeptide(L)'
;LHGSSAASDVYKRQNYIWACKNYDGDVQSDTVAQGFGSLGLMSSVLMSPDGKTIEAEAAHGTVTRHYRLHQQGKETSTNPIASIFAWARGLYHRAKLDNNEDLKKFVKHLEKTCIQTVESGSMTKDLAILVGPSTKHLTTNQFLDVIDANLKKRLN
;
A
#
# COMPACT_ATOMS: atom_id res chain seq x y z
N LEU A 1 -2.65 0.51 -37.99
CA LEU A 1 -1.46 0.77 -37.16
C LEU A 1 -0.69 -0.54 -36.98
N HIS A 2 0.18 -0.84 -37.90
CA HIS A 2 1.18 -1.90 -37.69
C HIS A 2 2.34 -1.31 -36.88
N GLY A 3 2.20 -1.30 -35.55
CA GLY A 3 3.35 -1.16 -34.69
C GLY A 3 4.25 -2.36 -34.95
N SER A 4 5.46 -2.13 -35.48
CA SER A 4 6.38 -3.22 -35.75
C SER A 4 6.69 -3.95 -34.44
N SER A 5 6.75 -5.26 -34.47
CA SER A 5 7.19 -6.10 -33.34
C SER A 5 8.56 -5.67 -32.80
N ALA A 6 9.41 -5.12 -33.67
CA ALA A 6 10.70 -4.54 -33.30
C ALA A 6 10.59 -3.30 -32.41
N ALA A 7 9.64 -2.38 -32.68
CA ALA A 7 9.41 -1.21 -31.81
C ALA A 7 8.93 -1.67 -30.42
N SER A 8 8.01 -2.64 -30.35
CA SER A 8 7.56 -3.24 -29.09
C SER A 8 8.70 -3.88 -28.31
N ASP A 9 9.66 -4.52 -28.97
CA ASP A 9 10.79 -5.18 -28.32
C ASP A 9 11.84 -4.20 -27.79
N VAL A 10 12.05 -3.08 -28.49
CA VAL A 10 12.89 -1.97 -28.03
C VAL A 10 12.30 -1.32 -26.78
N TYR A 11 11.00 -1.09 -26.75
CA TYR A 11 10.33 -0.50 -25.57
C TYR A 11 10.33 -1.41 -24.34
N LYS A 12 10.33 -2.72 -24.49
CA LYS A 12 10.44 -3.68 -23.39
C LYS A 12 11.80 -3.64 -22.68
N ARG A 13 12.84 -3.16 -23.33
CA ARG A 13 14.21 -3.09 -22.79
C ARG A 13 14.60 -1.72 -22.25
N GLN A 14 13.75 -0.73 -22.41
CA GLN A 14 13.98 0.65 -21.99
C GLN A 14 12.93 1.04 -20.93
N ASN A 15 13.38 1.72 -19.89
CA ASN A 15 12.45 2.38 -18.97
C ASN A 15 11.67 3.45 -19.73
N TYR A 16 10.37 3.47 -19.58
CA TYR A 16 9.55 4.52 -20.13
C TYR A 16 8.61 5.12 -19.06
N ILE A 17 8.25 6.37 -19.26
CA ILE A 17 7.27 7.06 -18.42
C ILE A 17 5.99 7.20 -19.24
N TRP A 18 4.90 6.66 -18.70
CA TRP A 18 3.58 6.78 -19.29
C TRP A 18 2.83 7.95 -18.62
N ALA A 19 2.74 9.07 -19.33
CA ALA A 19 2.00 10.24 -18.89
C ALA A 19 0.52 10.06 -19.25
N CYS A 20 -0.31 9.84 -18.26
CA CYS A 20 -1.76 9.73 -18.40
C CYS A 20 -2.45 11.02 -17.94
N LYS A 21 -3.60 11.35 -18.52
CA LYS A 21 -4.51 12.33 -17.95
C LYS A 21 -5.06 11.82 -16.62
N ASN A 22 -5.53 12.74 -15.77
CA ASN A 22 -5.93 12.45 -14.39
C ASN A 22 -6.81 11.19 -14.27
N TYR A 23 -8.02 11.21 -14.84
CA TYR A 23 -8.94 10.07 -14.73
C TYR A 23 -8.44 8.80 -15.44
N ASP A 24 -7.78 8.95 -16.57
CA ASP A 24 -7.18 7.83 -17.30
C ASP A 24 -6.04 7.20 -16.48
N GLY A 25 -5.26 8.02 -15.80
CA GLY A 25 -4.19 7.59 -14.89
C GLY A 25 -4.72 6.85 -13.69
N ASP A 26 -5.79 7.34 -13.05
CA ASP A 26 -6.45 6.70 -11.92
C ASP A 26 -6.96 5.29 -12.31
N VAL A 27 -7.71 5.19 -13.41
CA VAL A 27 -8.23 3.89 -13.90
C VAL A 27 -7.09 2.95 -14.27
N GLN A 28 -6.05 3.44 -14.92
CA GLN A 28 -4.92 2.62 -15.35
C GLN A 28 -4.11 2.09 -14.17
N SER A 29 -3.77 2.95 -13.20
CA SER A 29 -3.00 2.55 -12.03
C SER A 29 -3.76 1.57 -11.15
N ASP A 30 -5.04 1.79 -10.92
CA ASP A 30 -5.90 0.90 -10.16
C ASP A 30 -6.07 -0.46 -10.84
N THR A 31 -6.27 -0.47 -12.16
CA THR A 31 -6.39 -1.70 -12.93
C THR A 31 -5.12 -2.55 -12.84
N VAL A 32 -3.96 -1.93 -12.97
CA VAL A 32 -2.67 -2.63 -12.84
C VAL A 32 -2.46 -3.13 -11.41
N ALA A 33 -2.72 -2.29 -10.42
CA ALA A 33 -2.48 -2.63 -9.03
C ALA A 33 -3.42 -3.73 -8.51
N GLN A 34 -4.67 -3.78 -8.96
CA GLN A 34 -5.61 -4.87 -8.65
C GLN A 34 -5.13 -6.23 -9.14
N GLY A 35 -4.37 -6.26 -10.23
CA GLY A 35 -3.73 -7.49 -10.73
C GLY A 35 -2.68 -8.08 -9.79
N PHE A 36 -2.18 -7.31 -8.84
CA PHE A 36 -1.15 -7.71 -7.88
C PHE A 36 -1.68 -7.97 -6.46
N GLY A 37 -2.96 -7.77 -6.19
CA GLY A 37 -3.52 -8.09 -4.88
C GLY A 37 -4.77 -7.28 -4.50
N SER A 38 -4.93 -7.06 -3.19
CA SER A 38 -6.05 -6.32 -2.61
C SER A 38 -5.85 -4.80 -2.74
N LEU A 39 -6.94 -4.07 -2.96
CA LEU A 39 -7.00 -2.61 -2.86
C LEU A 39 -6.44 -2.09 -1.51
N GLY A 40 -6.57 -2.88 -0.46
CA GLY A 40 -6.02 -2.56 0.87
C GLY A 40 -4.49 -2.50 0.94
N LEU A 41 -3.79 -2.82 -0.13
CA LEU A 41 -2.31 -2.74 -0.23
C LEU A 41 -1.84 -1.54 -1.07
N MET A 42 -2.76 -0.79 -1.66
CA MET A 42 -2.43 0.29 -2.60
C MET A 42 -2.33 1.63 -1.91
N SER A 43 -1.31 2.40 -2.27
CA SER A 43 -1.17 3.80 -1.89
C SER A 43 -0.90 4.66 -3.12
N SER A 44 -1.40 5.89 -3.10
CA SER A 44 -1.20 6.89 -4.13
C SER A 44 -0.29 8.02 -3.62
N VAL A 45 0.48 8.62 -4.51
CA VAL A 45 1.35 9.76 -4.18
C VAL A 45 1.26 10.81 -5.27
N LEU A 46 0.90 12.02 -4.90
CA LEU A 46 1.02 13.22 -5.73
C LEU A 46 2.27 13.99 -5.30
N MET A 47 3.01 14.52 -6.25
CA MET A 47 4.25 15.25 -5.97
C MET A 47 4.27 16.59 -6.73
N SER A 48 4.67 17.66 -6.05
CA SER A 48 4.89 18.96 -6.71
C SER A 48 6.05 18.86 -7.69
N PRO A 49 6.05 19.69 -8.77
CA PRO A 49 7.11 19.65 -9.79
C PRO A 49 8.52 19.87 -9.24
N ASP A 50 8.67 20.61 -8.15
CA ASP A 50 9.95 20.87 -7.48
C ASP A 50 10.36 19.74 -6.50
N GLY A 51 9.50 18.72 -6.33
CA GLY A 51 9.74 17.59 -5.45
C GLY A 51 9.73 17.90 -3.95
N LYS A 52 9.34 19.11 -3.55
CA LYS A 52 9.37 19.52 -2.13
C LYS A 52 8.13 19.14 -1.35
N THR A 53 7.00 19.01 -2.03
CA THR A 53 5.72 18.69 -1.40
C THR A 53 5.17 17.40 -1.98
N ILE A 54 4.71 16.51 -1.12
CA ILE A 54 3.95 15.33 -1.52
C ILE A 54 2.65 15.24 -0.74
N GLU A 55 1.65 14.67 -1.36
CA GLU A 55 0.45 14.14 -0.76
C GLU A 55 0.47 12.63 -0.94
N ALA A 56 0.26 11.89 0.14
CA ALA A 56 0.20 10.44 0.10
C ALA A 56 -1.09 9.95 0.75
N GLU A 57 -1.79 9.07 0.08
CA GLU A 57 -3.07 8.55 0.53
C GLU A 57 -3.20 7.04 0.29
N ALA A 58 -4.15 6.40 0.97
CA ALA A 58 -4.60 5.08 0.59
C ALA A 58 -5.43 5.19 -0.69
N ALA A 59 -5.15 4.35 -1.70
CA ALA A 59 -5.82 4.41 -3.00
C ALA A 59 -7.26 3.84 -2.97
N HIS A 60 -7.89 3.74 -1.81
CA HIS A 60 -9.27 3.29 -1.63
C HIS A 60 -10.08 4.30 -0.83
N GLY A 61 -11.41 4.22 -0.95
CA GLY A 61 -12.33 5.11 -0.25
C GLY A 61 -12.45 4.83 1.25
N THR A 62 -13.36 5.52 1.90
CA THR A 62 -13.56 5.58 3.36
C THR A 62 -14.13 4.29 3.99
N VAL A 63 -14.37 3.23 3.23
CA VAL A 63 -14.86 1.92 3.69
C VAL A 63 -16.11 2.05 4.59
N THR A 64 -17.05 2.89 4.21
CA THR A 64 -18.23 3.27 5.01
C THR A 64 -19.05 2.09 5.52
N ARG A 65 -19.11 0.98 4.76
CA ARG A 65 -19.81 -0.24 5.18
C ARG A 65 -19.22 -0.83 6.46
N HIS A 66 -17.89 -0.92 6.56
CA HIS A 66 -17.19 -1.42 7.74
C HIS A 66 -17.34 -0.46 8.91
N TYR A 67 -17.27 0.85 8.67
CA TYR A 67 -17.49 1.85 9.70
C TYR A 67 -18.90 1.76 10.33
N ARG A 68 -19.94 1.58 9.51
CA ARG A 68 -21.31 1.36 10.00
C ARG A 68 -21.44 0.09 10.85
N LEU A 69 -20.75 -0.99 10.48
CA LEU A 69 -20.72 -2.21 11.29
C LEU A 69 -20.02 -1.97 12.63
N HIS A 70 -18.89 -1.25 12.61
CA HIS A 70 -18.19 -0.85 13.83
C HIS A 70 -19.06 -0.01 14.76
N GLN A 71 -19.80 0.98 14.23
CA GLN A 71 -20.74 1.78 15.01
C GLN A 71 -21.86 0.94 15.66
N GLN A 72 -22.19 -0.22 15.09
CA GLN A 72 -23.14 -1.18 15.64
C GLN A 72 -22.51 -2.14 16.67
N GLY A 73 -21.26 -1.93 17.06
CA GLY A 73 -20.50 -2.82 17.95
C GLY A 73 -20.10 -4.16 17.35
N LYS A 74 -20.17 -4.29 16.02
CA LYS A 74 -19.73 -5.52 15.31
C LYS A 74 -18.25 -5.49 15.04
N GLU A 75 -17.60 -6.65 15.17
CA GLU A 75 -16.21 -6.79 14.75
C GLU A 75 -16.04 -6.59 13.24
N THR A 76 -14.97 -5.93 12.88
CA THR A 76 -14.60 -5.69 11.48
C THR A 76 -13.16 -6.13 11.21
N SER A 77 -12.91 -6.56 9.99
CA SER A 77 -11.57 -6.90 9.52
C SER A 77 -11.28 -6.07 8.26
N THR A 78 -10.83 -4.83 8.50
CA THR A 78 -10.40 -3.89 7.45
C THR A 78 -8.89 -3.86 7.41
N ASN A 79 -8.32 -3.91 6.21
CA ASN A 79 -6.88 -3.89 6.01
C ASN A 79 -6.32 -2.46 6.15
N PRO A 80 -5.47 -2.18 7.15
CA PRO A 80 -4.90 -0.84 7.36
C PRO A 80 -3.61 -0.60 6.58
N ILE A 81 -3.08 -1.57 5.83
CA ILE A 81 -1.73 -1.48 5.23
C ILE A 81 -1.61 -0.30 4.27
N ALA A 82 -2.61 -0.03 3.43
CA ALA A 82 -2.58 1.11 2.52
C ALA A 82 -2.41 2.44 3.26
N SER A 83 -3.13 2.62 4.38
CA SER A 83 -2.98 3.82 5.22
C SER A 83 -1.61 3.89 5.88
N ILE A 84 -1.10 2.76 6.39
CA ILE A 84 0.26 2.69 6.97
C ILE A 84 1.31 3.04 5.91
N PHE A 85 1.17 2.54 4.68
CA PHE A 85 2.10 2.83 3.59
C PHE A 85 2.00 4.28 3.12
N ALA A 86 0.81 4.88 3.10
CA ALA A 86 0.66 6.31 2.81
C ALA A 86 1.44 7.16 3.84
N TRP A 87 1.29 6.90 5.13
CA TRP A 87 2.10 7.54 6.18
C TRP A 87 3.59 7.27 6.00
N ALA A 88 3.97 6.04 5.69
CA ALA A 88 5.36 5.66 5.43
C ALA A 88 5.96 6.48 4.28
N ARG A 89 5.22 6.68 3.18
CA ARG A 89 5.65 7.52 2.04
C ARG A 89 5.86 8.98 2.46
N GLY A 90 4.92 9.56 3.20
CA GLY A 90 5.04 10.93 3.73
C GLY A 90 6.26 11.09 4.65
N LEU A 91 6.42 10.18 5.61
CA LEU A 91 7.56 10.17 6.53
C LEU A 91 8.90 9.97 5.80
N TYR A 92 8.96 9.09 4.82
CA TYR A 92 10.17 8.86 4.03
C TYR A 92 10.56 10.08 3.22
N HIS A 93 9.58 10.79 2.62
CA HIS A 93 9.83 12.04 1.92
C HIS A 93 10.36 13.11 2.87
N ARG A 94 9.73 13.27 4.03
CA ARG A 94 10.21 14.19 5.07
C ARG A 94 11.64 13.85 5.51
N ALA A 95 11.92 12.58 5.72
CA ALA A 95 13.25 12.11 6.07
C ALA A 95 14.33 12.43 5.01
N LYS A 96 13.93 12.42 3.72
CA LYS A 96 14.83 12.85 2.64
C LYS A 96 15.12 14.35 2.70
N LEU A 97 14.11 15.18 2.90
CA LEU A 97 14.26 16.65 2.98
C LEU A 97 15.14 17.06 4.17
N ASP A 98 15.02 16.36 5.29
CA ASP A 98 15.77 16.66 6.53
C ASP A 98 17.11 15.93 6.63
N ASN A 99 17.45 15.07 5.65
CA ASN A 99 18.60 14.17 5.75
C ASN A 99 18.60 13.30 7.03
N ASN A 100 17.42 12.88 7.49
CA ASN A 100 17.21 12.09 8.70
C ASN A 100 17.27 10.60 8.38
N GLU A 101 18.45 10.00 8.54
CA GLU A 101 18.67 8.58 8.24
C GLU A 101 17.94 7.64 9.21
N ASP A 102 17.74 8.03 10.47
CA ASP A 102 17.03 7.20 11.43
C ASP A 102 15.53 7.09 11.08
N LEU A 103 14.93 8.19 10.66
CA LEU A 103 13.55 8.17 10.15
C LEU A 103 13.43 7.33 8.87
N LYS A 104 14.42 7.40 7.96
CA LYS A 104 14.45 6.53 6.78
C LYS A 104 14.51 5.04 7.14
N LYS A 105 15.35 4.70 8.13
CA LYS A 105 15.45 3.32 8.63
C LYS A 105 14.14 2.86 9.27
N PHE A 106 13.56 3.69 10.14
CA PHE A 106 12.26 3.38 10.77
C PHE A 106 11.19 3.06 9.74
N VAL A 107 11.03 3.90 8.71
CA VAL A 107 10.04 3.68 7.64
C VAL A 107 10.26 2.35 6.93
N LYS A 108 11.51 2.04 6.57
CA LYS A 108 11.85 0.75 5.94
C LYS A 108 11.53 -0.44 6.84
N HIS A 109 11.76 -0.30 8.15
CA HIS A 109 11.41 -1.33 9.13
C HIS A 109 9.89 -1.50 9.23
N LEU A 110 9.13 -0.42 9.24
CA LEU A 110 7.67 -0.45 9.28
C LEU A 110 7.08 -1.15 8.05
N GLU A 111 7.47 -0.76 6.85
CA GLU A 111 7.02 -1.39 5.59
C GLU A 111 7.36 -2.88 5.57
N LYS A 112 8.61 -3.23 5.89
CA LYS A 112 9.06 -4.62 5.93
C LYS A 112 8.31 -5.45 6.98
N THR A 113 7.98 -4.85 8.11
CA THR A 113 7.20 -5.52 9.17
C THR A 113 5.80 -5.83 8.69
N CYS A 114 5.11 -4.90 8.03
CA CYS A 114 3.78 -5.16 7.45
C CYS A 114 3.81 -6.34 6.47
N ILE A 115 4.76 -6.33 5.53
CA ILE A 115 4.91 -7.39 4.52
C ILE A 115 5.15 -8.74 5.21
N GLN A 116 6.12 -8.84 6.11
CA GLN A 116 6.46 -10.08 6.78
C GLN A 116 5.36 -10.58 7.72
N THR A 117 4.56 -9.69 8.31
CA THR A 117 3.41 -10.08 9.11
C THR A 117 2.38 -10.79 8.25
N VAL A 118 2.10 -10.29 7.05
CA VAL A 118 1.20 -10.96 6.09
C VAL A 118 1.80 -12.27 5.59
N GLU A 119 3.06 -12.29 5.19
CA GLU A 119 3.76 -13.48 4.72
C GLU A 119 3.80 -14.61 5.76
N SER A 120 3.83 -14.26 7.06
CA SER A 120 3.76 -15.23 8.16
C SER A 120 2.35 -15.81 8.39
N GLY A 121 1.36 -15.41 7.61
CA GLY A 121 -0.02 -15.87 7.73
C GLY A 121 -0.92 -15.03 8.65
N SER A 122 -0.40 -13.95 9.23
CA SER A 122 -1.18 -12.99 10.03
C SER A 122 -1.72 -11.90 9.14
N MET A 123 -3.01 -11.96 8.80
CA MET A 123 -3.61 -11.07 7.80
C MET A 123 -5.08 -10.76 8.07
N THR A 124 -5.59 -9.73 7.44
CA THR A 124 -7.00 -9.35 7.45
C THR A 124 -7.82 -10.17 6.46
N LYS A 125 -9.14 -10.11 6.57
CA LYS A 125 -10.08 -10.95 5.83
C LYS A 125 -9.95 -10.84 4.31
N ASP A 126 -9.69 -9.64 3.79
CA ASP A 126 -9.52 -9.38 2.35
C ASP A 126 -8.36 -10.20 1.75
N LEU A 127 -7.23 -10.27 2.46
CA LEU A 127 -6.08 -11.06 2.05
C LEU A 127 -6.30 -12.56 2.29
N ALA A 128 -6.91 -12.92 3.42
CA ALA A 128 -7.18 -14.32 3.75
C ALA A 128 -8.06 -15.01 2.69
N ILE A 129 -9.06 -14.31 2.15
CA ILE A 129 -9.92 -14.84 1.08
C ILE A 129 -9.13 -15.14 -0.20
N LEU A 130 -8.11 -14.33 -0.51
CA LEU A 130 -7.25 -14.56 -1.69
C LEU A 130 -6.37 -15.79 -1.54
N VAL A 131 -5.96 -16.12 -0.31
CA VAL A 131 -5.18 -17.34 -0.02
C VAL A 131 -6.05 -18.59 -0.09
N GLY A 132 -7.25 -18.53 0.46
CA GLY A 132 -8.19 -19.65 0.41
C GLY A 132 -9.36 -19.51 1.39
N PRO A 133 -10.48 -20.21 1.13
CA PRO A 133 -11.73 -20.02 1.87
C PRO A 133 -11.65 -20.45 3.35
N SER A 134 -10.70 -21.29 3.71
CA SER A 134 -10.47 -21.78 5.08
C SER A 134 -9.37 -21.02 5.82
N THR A 135 -8.76 -20.00 5.21
CA THR A 135 -7.68 -19.23 5.82
C THR A 135 -8.20 -18.39 6.97
N LYS A 136 -7.57 -18.53 8.15
CA LYS A 136 -7.89 -17.71 9.31
C LYS A 136 -7.50 -16.25 9.04
N HIS A 137 -8.29 -15.33 9.58
CA HIS A 137 -8.00 -13.90 9.49
C HIS A 137 -8.09 -13.25 10.87
N LEU A 138 -7.47 -12.09 10.98
CA LEU A 138 -7.49 -11.25 12.16
C LEU A 138 -8.51 -10.11 12.00
N THR A 139 -9.05 -9.62 13.09
CA THR A 139 -9.74 -8.33 13.10
C THR A 139 -8.75 -7.20 12.85
N THR A 140 -9.23 -6.00 12.53
CA THR A 140 -8.38 -4.82 12.32
C THR A 140 -7.46 -4.56 13.52
N ASN A 141 -8.03 -4.58 14.73
CA ASN A 141 -7.25 -4.32 15.95
C ASN A 141 -6.21 -5.40 16.21
N GLN A 142 -6.58 -6.68 16.13
CA GLN A 142 -5.63 -7.78 16.28
C GLN A 142 -4.49 -7.70 15.28
N PHE A 143 -4.77 -7.30 14.04
CA PHE A 143 -3.74 -7.16 13.02
C PHE A 143 -2.78 -6.00 13.35
N LEU A 144 -3.29 -4.86 13.80
CA LEU A 144 -2.47 -3.74 14.27
C LEU A 144 -1.60 -4.10 15.47
N ASP A 145 -2.16 -4.85 16.44
CA ASP A 145 -1.41 -5.34 17.61
C ASP A 145 -0.23 -6.24 17.21
N VAL A 146 -0.45 -7.12 16.22
CA VAL A 146 0.61 -7.99 15.69
C VAL A 146 1.69 -7.18 14.97
N ILE A 147 1.30 -6.18 14.17
CA ILE A 147 2.27 -5.28 13.52
C ILE A 147 3.09 -4.53 14.57
N ASP A 148 2.44 -3.95 15.57
CA ASP A 148 3.13 -3.21 16.65
C ASP A 148 4.14 -4.10 17.38
N ALA A 149 3.73 -5.30 17.79
CA ALA A 149 4.60 -6.25 18.48
C ALA A 149 5.80 -6.66 17.61
N ASN A 150 5.59 -6.91 16.31
CA ASN A 150 6.66 -7.29 15.38
C ASN A 150 7.60 -6.11 15.08
N LEU A 151 7.06 -4.89 14.99
CA LEU A 151 7.85 -3.67 14.79
C LEU A 151 8.75 -3.39 16.01
N LYS A 152 8.22 -3.48 17.22
CA LYS A 152 9.00 -3.34 18.47
C LYS A 152 10.17 -4.33 18.54
N LYS A 153 9.93 -5.59 18.16
CA LYS A 153 11.01 -6.61 18.12
C LYS A 153 12.08 -6.31 17.08
N ARG A 154 11.74 -5.60 16.02
CA ARG A 154 12.69 -5.24 14.95
C ARG A 154 13.50 -3.99 15.27
N LEU A 155 12.96 -3.09 16.07
CA LEU A 155 13.61 -1.83 16.45
C LEU A 155 14.56 -1.98 17.65
N ASN A 156 14.36 -3.02 18.46
CA ASN A 156 15.26 -3.43 19.55
C ASN A 156 16.36 -4.36 19.02
#